data_f2790adb54f9f7f0975a01c07867cd88
#
_entry.id   f2790adb54f9f7f0975a01c07867cd88
#
_cell.length_a   1.000
_cell.length_b   1.000
_cell.length_c   1.000
_cell.angle_alpha   90.00
_cell.angle_beta   90.00
_cell.angle_gamma   90.00
#
_symmetry.space_group_name_H-M   'P 1'
#
loop_
_entity.id
_entity.type
_entity.pdbx_description
1 polymer ?
#
loop_
_entity_poly.entity_id
_entity_poly.type
_entity_poly.pdbx_seq_one_letter_code
_entity_poly.pdbx_strand_id
1 'polypeptide(L)'
;MTLVKPLLSMLLLLAFAAVVGARTGENALKVKYPGGRTYMFRVELKDKRGTPYSLSRPGDFLSTKALERRNRQHLRLDSTDLPVNPAYVNEIRSMGVDVVSSSKWNNTVLVRSRHLSKLKSVALLGCVKSVRKVWTSPDSIDPTPPRARYHTEFNSWDTVEQSPYGVTLGQTEMVGGEQLHNRGFRGRGMTIAVLDGGFMNADRIPCLKEARVVGTADFVVPRSESVFKEMDHGTKVLSVMAVNVPGKFVGAAPEASYWLLRCEDGYTESLAEEDYWAAAAEFADSVGVDIISSSLGFHSFDNPADNYTYRQLDGHTALISRSASMLAAKGILLVNSAGNDGMASWKKINVPADADNIITVGAVTPARRNASFSSIGPTADGRVKPDVMAQGSPTAVITGRGTIIKDVGTSFSTPLVAGLAACLWQALPGKTASDMVRLIRKCSDNTAAPDNIYGYGIPDFGKAYEMGKE
;
A
#
# COMPACT_ATOMS: atom_id res chain seq x y z
N MET A 1 -6.70 26.59 56.33
CA MET A 1 -7.85 25.76 55.94
C MET A 1 -8.01 25.92 54.45
N THR A 2 -7.88 25.03 53.54
CA THR A 2 -7.53 23.62 53.47
C THR A 2 -7.10 23.38 52.01
N LEU A 3 -5.89 22.89 51.87
CA LEU A 3 -5.43 22.28 50.59
C LEU A 3 -6.23 21.00 50.31
N VAL A 4 -6.96 20.90 49.23
CA VAL A 4 -7.24 19.65 48.50
C VAL A 4 -7.73 20.00 47.10
N LYS A 5 -6.94 19.78 46.13
CA LYS A 5 -7.08 19.27 44.74
C LYS A 5 -5.89 19.78 43.90
N PRO A 6 -5.03 18.92 43.51
CA PRO A 6 -5.07 18.30 42.19
C PRO A 6 -4.52 16.85 42.24
N LEU A 7 -5.36 15.85 42.40
CA LEU A 7 -4.94 14.44 42.25
C LEU A 7 -5.84 13.65 41.30
N LEU A 8 -6.80 14.33 40.64
CA LEU A 8 -7.73 13.64 39.73
C LEU A 8 -7.38 13.81 38.23
N SER A 9 -6.41 14.66 37.91
CA SER A 9 -6.01 14.89 36.50
C SER A 9 -4.87 14.00 36.04
N MET A 10 -4.25 13.26 36.94
CA MET A 10 -3.09 12.40 36.59
C MET A 10 -3.45 10.92 36.36
N LEU A 11 -4.69 10.52 36.70
CA LEU A 11 -5.16 9.15 36.48
C LEU A 11 -5.91 8.93 35.17
N LEU A 12 -6.24 10.00 34.43
CA LEU A 12 -6.85 9.88 33.10
C LEU A 12 -5.84 9.89 31.95
N LEU A 13 -4.57 10.20 32.19
CA LEU A 13 -3.51 10.20 31.18
C LEU A 13 -2.76 8.86 31.07
N LEU A 14 -2.99 7.92 32.00
CA LEU A 14 -2.39 6.58 31.97
C LEU A 14 -3.30 5.50 31.36
N ALA A 15 -4.55 5.83 30.99
CA ALA A 15 -5.47 4.89 30.36
C ALA A 15 -5.47 4.96 28.82
N PHE A 16 -4.77 5.91 28.20
CA PHE A 16 -4.73 6.06 26.73
C PHE A 16 -3.46 5.53 26.06
N ALA A 17 -2.48 5.09 26.86
CA ALA A 17 -1.22 4.50 26.32
C ALA A 17 -1.26 2.97 26.22
N ALA A 18 -2.39 2.32 26.48
CA ALA A 18 -2.50 0.87 26.56
C ALA A 18 -3.42 0.25 25.49
N VAL A 19 -3.74 0.95 24.40
CA VAL A 19 -4.58 0.41 23.31
C VAL A 19 -3.80 0.17 22.01
N VAL A 20 -2.49 0.42 22.02
CA VAL A 20 -1.60 -0.09 20.98
C VAL A 20 -0.81 -1.24 21.60
N GLY A 21 -1.33 -2.48 21.50
CA GLY A 21 -0.60 -3.66 21.91
C GLY A 21 -1.16 -4.47 23.08
N ALA A 22 -2.37 -4.22 23.58
CA ALA A 22 -3.02 -5.16 24.50
C ALA A 22 -3.84 -6.18 23.67
N ARG A 23 -3.18 -7.16 23.07
CA ARG A 23 -3.79 -8.49 22.97
C ARG A 23 -4.05 -8.94 24.38
N THR A 24 -5.29 -8.81 24.85
CA THR A 24 -5.74 -9.42 26.09
C THR A 24 -5.38 -10.90 26.04
N GLY A 25 -4.52 -11.31 26.97
CA GLY A 25 -4.03 -12.66 27.04
C GLY A 25 -5.12 -13.65 27.45
N GLU A 26 -5.88 -14.13 26.51
CA GLU A 26 -6.23 -15.53 26.45
C GLU A 26 -5.00 -16.22 25.81
N ASN A 27 -4.38 -17.17 26.51
CA ASN A 27 -3.37 -18.07 25.97
C ASN A 27 -4.01 -18.93 24.86
N ALA A 28 -4.28 -18.33 23.70
CA ALA A 28 -4.63 -19.07 22.51
C ALA A 28 -3.44 -19.97 22.22
N LEU A 29 -3.64 -21.28 22.36
CA LEU A 29 -2.59 -22.28 22.11
C LEU A 29 -2.10 -22.09 20.70
N LYS A 30 -0.86 -21.63 20.53
CA LYS A 30 -0.22 -21.50 19.23
C LYS A 30 -0.33 -22.82 18.47
N VAL A 31 -0.77 -22.76 17.24
CA VAL A 31 -0.85 -23.92 16.36
C VAL A 31 0.44 -24.06 15.57
N LYS A 32 0.85 -25.29 15.31
CA LYS A 32 2.01 -25.56 14.48
C LYS A 32 1.79 -24.96 13.07
N TYR A 33 2.83 -24.32 12.53
CA TYR A 33 2.74 -23.73 11.19
C TYR A 33 2.28 -24.79 10.15
N PRO A 34 1.24 -24.52 9.35
CA PRO A 34 0.73 -25.45 8.36
C PRO A 34 1.82 -25.84 7.35
N GLY A 35 2.02 -27.13 7.16
CA GLY A 35 3.01 -27.61 6.20
C GLY A 35 4.42 -27.83 6.75
N GLY A 36 4.71 -27.47 8.01
CA GLY A 36 6.00 -27.68 8.67
C GLY A 36 7.10 -26.73 8.16
N ARG A 37 8.35 -27.01 8.54
CA ARG A 37 9.50 -26.15 8.23
C ARG A 37 9.67 -25.97 6.72
N THR A 38 9.64 -24.73 6.28
CA THR A 38 9.73 -24.33 4.87
C THR A 38 10.59 -23.08 4.74
N TYR A 39 11.25 -22.92 3.61
CA TYR A 39 12.16 -21.82 3.35
C TYR A 39 11.79 -21.16 2.01
N MET A 40 12.00 -19.85 1.89
CA MET A 40 11.94 -19.14 0.61
C MET A 40 13.28 -18.47 0.31
N PHE A 41 13.61 -18.49 -0.97
CA PHE A 41 14.78 -17.83 -1.52
C PHE A 41 14.41 -16.96 -2.69
N ARG A 42 14.94 -15.74 -2.70
CA ARG A 42 14.98 -14.88 -3.86
C ARG A 42 16.16 -15.29 -4.72
N VAL A 43 15.88 -15.67 -5.96
CA VAL A 43 16.86 -16.06 -6.98
C VAL A 43 16.97 -14.92 -7.97
N GLU A 44 18.12 -14.25 -8.02
CA GLU A 44 18.42 -13.22 -9.02
C GLU A 44 18.99 -13.90 -10.27
N LEU A 45 18.46 -13.57 -11.44
CA LEU A 45 18.89 -14.11 -12.71
C LEU A 45 19.91 -13.18 -13.38
N LYS A 46 20.81 -13.75 -14.18
CA LYS A 46 21.87 -13.01 -14.87
C LYS A 46 21.32 -12.05 -15.92
N ASP A 47 20.34 -12.52 -16.69
CA ASP A 47 19.77 -11.79 -17.83
C ASP A 47 18.40 -12.37 -18.22
N LYS A 48 17.85 -11.93 -19.36
CA LYS A 48 16.64 -12.44 -19.98
C LYS A 48 16.91 -13.04 -21.37
N ARG A 49 18.15 -13.45 -21.66
CA ARG A 49 18.55 -13.95 -23.00
C ARG A 49 17.71 -15.16 -23.40
N GLY A 50 17.35 -15.22 -24.70
CA GLY A 50 16.53 -16.30 -25.23
C GLY A 50 15.08 -16.29 -24.77
N THR A 51 14.60 -15.20 -24.17
CA THR A 51 13.17 -15.04 -23.87
C THR A 51 12.36 -15.06 -25.16
N PRO A 52 11.17 -15.71 -25.19
CA PRO A 52 10.28 -15.69 -26.36
C PRO A 52 9.55 -14.35 -26.54
N TYR A 53 9.61 -13.48 -25.53
CA TYR A 53 8.95 -12.17 -25.54
C TYR A 53 9.78 -11.13 -26.29
N SER A 54 9.10 -10.18 -26.95
CA SER A 54 9.74 -9.09 -27.69
C SER A 54 9.06 -7.76 -27.42
N LEU A 55 9.85 -6.69 -27.32
CA LEU A 55 9.33 -5.32 -27.20
C LEU A 55 8.51 -4.87 -28.43
N SER A 56 8.68 -5.53 -29.57
CA SER A 56 7.87 -5.31 -30.80
C SER A 56 6.48 -5.96 -30.72
N ARG A 57 6.23 -6.84 -29.75
CA ARG A 57 4.95 -7.51 -29.51
C ARG A 57 4.51 -7.37 -28.04
N PRO A 58 4.35 -6.14 -27.56
CA PRO A 58 4.09 -5.91 -26.13
C PRO A 58 2.73 -6.44 -25.65
N GLY A 59 1.77 -6.68 -26.56
CA GLY A 59 0.49 -7.31 -26.25
C GLY A 59 0.61 -8.74 -25.71
N ASP A 60 1.76 -9.40 -25.87
CA ASP A 60 2.02 -10.74 -25.31
C ASP A 60 2.13 -10.71 -23.76
N PHE A 61 2.38 -9.53 -23.14
CA PHE A 61 2.62 -9.40 -21.69
C PHE A 61 2.06 -8.12 -21.05
N LEU A 62 1.48 -7.21 -21.82
CA LEU A 62 0.79 -6.01 -21.33
C LEU A 62 -0.62 -5.95 -21.92
N SER A 63 -1.60 -5.59 -21.09
CA SER A 63 -2.97 -5.34 -21.57
C SER A 63 -3.05 -4.13 -22.49
N THR A 64 -4.11 -4.06 -23.28
CA THR A 64 -4.41 -2.87 -24.11
C THR A 64 -4.42 -1.59 -23.26
N LYS A 65 -5.03 -1.64 -22.07
CA LYS A 65 -5.10 -0.51 -21.14
C LYS A 65 -3.70 -0.07 -20.66
N ALA A 66 -2.80 -1.02 -20.39
CA ALA A 66 -1.42 -0.73 -20.02
C ALA A 66 -0.64 -0.04 -21.16
N LEU A 67 -0.87 -0.46 -22.40
CA LEU A 67 -0.28 0.15 -23.58
C LEU A 67 -0.86 1.55 -23.84
N GLU A 68 -2.16 1.73 -23.72
CA GLU A 68 -2.83 3.04 -23.84
C GLU A 68 -2.32 4.03 -22.78
N ARG A 69 -2.15 3.60 -21.52
CA ARG A 69 -1.56 4.43 -20.46
C ARG A 69 -0.17 4.92 -20.85
N ARG A 70 0.71 4.03 -21.35
CA ARG A 70 2.06 4.41 -21.78
C ARG A 70 2.04 5.35 -22.98
N ASN A 71 1.21 5.06 -23.98
CA ASN A 71 1.07 5.91 -25.16
C ASN A 71 0.59 7.32 -24.80
N ARG A 72 -0.42 7.44 -23.93
CA ARG A 72 -0.95 8.73 -23.44
C ARG A 72 0.13 9.57 -22.74
N GLN A 73 1.09 8.92 -22.07
CA GLN A 73 2.18 9.57 -21.35
C GLN A 73 3.51 9.59 -22.14
N HIS A 74 3.50 9.18 -23.42
CA HIS A 74 4.70 9.12 -24.29
C HIS A 74 5.85 8.29 -23.73
N LEU A 75 5.55 7.22 -22.99
CA LEU A 75 6.53 6.33 -22.37
C LEU A 75 6.94 5.22 -23.32
N ARG A 76 8.24 4.95 -23.39
CA ARG A 76 8.80 3.86 -24.18
C ARG A 76 8.92 2.58 -23.35
N LEU A 77 8.75 1.45 -24.03
CA LEU A 77 9.04 0.14 -23.46
C LEU A 77 10.55 -0.10 -23.47
N ASP A 78 11.03 -0.81 -22.44
CA ASP A 78 12.43 -1.20 -22.31
C ASP A 78 12.57 -2.67 -21.84
N SER A 79 13.80 -3.14 -21.64
CA SER A 79 14.07 -4.51 -21.25
C SER A 79 13.48 -4.91 -19.88
N THR A 80 13.16 -3.95 -19.03
CA THR A 80 12.52 -4.22 -17.74
C THR A 80 11.06 -4.63 -17.92
N ASP A 81 10.40 -4.23 -19.01
CA ASP A 81 9.03 -4.63 -19.32
C ASP A 81 8.90 -6.10 -19.75
N LEU A 82 9.99 -6.68 -20.31
CA LEU A 82 9.98 -8.09 -20.72
C LEU A 82 9.82 -9.00 -19.50
N PRO A 83 8.95 -10.03 -19.58
CA PRO A 83 8.85 -11.05 -18.54
C PRO A 83 10.19 -11.75 -18.28
N VAL A 84 10.34 -12.31 -17.09
CA VAL A 84 11.43 -13.24 -16.77
C VAL A 84 11.43 -14.39 -17.80
N ASN A 85 12.63 -14.83 -18.24
CA ASN A 85 12.73 -15.88 -19.24
C ASN A 85 12.07 -17.19 -18.73
N PRO A 86 11.00 -17.69 -19.39
CA PRO A 86 10.30 -18.90 -18.98
C PRO A 86 11.19 -20.16 -18.95
N ALA A 87 12.21 -20.22 -19.81
CA ALA A 87 13.15 -21.36 -19.82
C ALA A 87 13.94 -21.40 -18.51
N TYR A 88 14.40 -20.25 -18.00
CA TYR A 88 15.09 -20.17 -16.71
C TYR A 88 14.16 -20.54 -15.54
N VAL A 89 12.91 -20.08 -15.56
CA VAL A 89 11.90 -20.43 -14.57
C VAL A 89 11.64 -21.94 -14.57
N ASN A 90 11.57 -22.57 -15.73
CA ASN A 90 11.36 -24.01 -15.87
C ASN A 90 12.59 -24.80 -15.40
N GLU A 91 13.81 -24.33 -15.71
CA GLU A 91 15.06 -24.92 -15.21
C GLU A 91 15.10 -24.90 -13.68
N ILE A 92 14.77 -23.76 -13.05
CA ILE A 92 14.67 -23.65 -11.60
C ILE A 92 13.61 -24.62 -11.03
N ARG A 93 12.44 -24.68 -11.65
CA ARG A 93 11.35 -25.59 -11.22
C ARG A 93 11.76 -27.05 -11.31
N SER A 94 12.56 -27.44 -12.32
CA SER A 94 13.05 -28.81 -12.49
C SER A 94 13.95 -29.29 -11.34
N MET A 95 14.51 -28.34 -10.55
CA MET A 95 15.25 -28.67 -9.31
C MET A 95 14.33 -29.17 -8.18
N GLY A 96 13.02 -29.24 -8.40
CA GLY A 96 12.02 -29.72 -7.44
C GLY A 96 11.75 -28.70 -6.32
N VAL A 97 11.78 -27.42 -6.66
CA VAL A 97 11.34 -26.30 -5.83
C VAL A 97 10.03 -25.72 -6.37
N ASP A 98 9.20 -25.14 -5.50
CA ASP A 98 8.02 -24.41 -5.90
C ASP A 98 8.41 -22.99 -6.32
N VAL A 99 8.00 -22.55 -7.50
CA VAL A 99 8.08 -21.14 -7.91
C VAL A 99 6.85 -20.42 -7.39
N VAL A 100 7.05 -19.46 -6.51
CA VAL A 100 6.00 -18.68 -5.84
C VAL A 100 5.60 -17.48 -6.70
N SER A 101 6.60 -16.67 -7.10
CA SER A 101 6.41 -15.48 -7.93
C SER A 101 7.66 -15.17 -8.73
N SER A 102 7.58 -14.20 -9.63
CA SER A 102 8.73 -13.64 -10.33
C SER A 102 8.54 -12.13 -10.51
N SER A 103 9.67 -11.42 -10.55
CA SER A 103 9.70 -9.98 -10.82
C SER A 103 10.42 -9.73 -12.14
N LYS A 104 9.70 -9.14 -13.10
CA LYS A 104 10.29 -8.73 -14.39
C LYS A 104 11.22 -7.51 -14.24
N TRP A 105 10.88 -6.60 -13.31
CA TRP A 105 11.67 -5.39 -13.08
C TRP A 105 13.01 -5.69 -12.39
N ASN A 106 13.00 -6.60 -11.41
CA ASN A 106 14.19 -6.99 -10.67
C ASN A 106 14.90 -8.21 -11.27
N ASN A 107 14.31 -8.84 -12.29
CA ASN A 107 14.78 -10.10 -12.89
C ASN A 107 15.04 -11.20 -11.83
N THR A 108 14.06 -11.39 -10.93
CA THR A 108 14.14 -12.35 -9.83
C THR A 108 13.03 -13.38 -9.90
N VAL A 109 13.27 -14.52 -9.25
CA VAL A 109 12.29 -15.59 -9.02
C VAL A 109 12.27 -15.92 -7.54
N LEU A 110 11.10 -15.87 -6.92
CA LEU A 110 10.89 -16.31 -5.53
C LEU A 110 10.57 -17.81 -5.54
N VAL A 111 11.39 -18.59 -4.86
CA VAL A 111 11.23 -20.06 -4.79
C VAL A 111 11.03 -20.52 -3.36
N ARG A 112 10.28 -21.62 -3.19
CA ARG A 112 9.95 -22.23 -1.89
C ARG A 112 10.30 -23.71 -1.88
N SER A 113 10.83 -24.21 -0.77
CA SER A 113 11.05 -25.66 -0.55
C SER A 113 11.14 -25.99 0.94
N ARG A 114 10.78 -27.23 1.30
CA ARG A 114 11.06 -27.82 2.61
C ARG A 114 12.51 -28.30 2.74
N HIS A 115 13.20 -28.47 1.61
CA HIS A 115 14.55 -29.02 1.55
C HIS A 115 15.57 -27.93 1.23
N LEU A 116 16.33 -27.50 2.24
CA LEU A 116 17.36 -26.47 2.08
C LEU A 116 18.44 -26.84 1.05
N SER A 117 18.74 -28.14 0.89
CA SER A 117 19.70 -28.62 -0.11
C SER A 117 19.26 -28.32 -1.54
N LYS A 118 17.97 -28.48 -1.87
CA LYS A 118 17.42 -28.14 -3.19
C LYS A 118 17.57 -26.65 -3.51
N LEU A 119 17.30 -25.79 -2.50
CA LEU A 119 17.46 -24.35 -2.65
C LEU A 119 18.93 -23.94 -2.87
N LYS A 120 19.88 -24.64 -2.21
CA LYS A 120 21.32 -24.44 -2.46
C LYS A 120 21.72 -24.89 -3.86
N SER A 121 21.14 -25.97 -4.37
CA SER A 121 21.42 -26.45 -5.74
C SER A 121 20.94 -25.49 -6.82
N VAL A 122 19.87 -24.73 -6.59
CA VAL A 122 19.43 -23.67 -7.51
C VAL A 122 20.52 -22.63 -7.76
N ALA A 123 21.36 -22.34 -6.77
CA ALA A 123 22.46 -21.38 -6.90
C ALA A 123 23.55 -21.81 -7.91
N LEU A 124 23.58 -23.08 -8.27
CA LEU A 124 24.58 -23.65 -9.21
C LEU A 124 24.12 -23.59 -10.66
N LEU A 125 22.87 -23.19 -10.94
CA LEU A 125 22.35 -23.10 -12.30
C LEU A 125 23.03 -21.98 -13.09
N GLY A 126 23.29 -22.26 -14.35
CA GLY A 126 24.01 -21.32 -15.25
C GLY A 126 23.32 -19.97 -15.42
N CYS A 127 21.99 -19.92 -15.33
CA CYS A 127 21.18 -18.70 -15.43
C CYS A 127 21.15 -17.86 -14.14
N VAL A 128 21.59 -18.40 -13.00
CA VAL A 128 21.49 -17.74 -11.68
C VAL A 128 22.71 -16.86 -11.43
N LYS A 129 22.45 -15.62 -10.99
CA LYS A 129 23.46 -14.64 -10.58
C LYS A 129 23.73 -14.71 -9.08
N SER A 130 22.67 -14.71 -8.28
CA SER A 130 22.75 -14.77 -6.82
C SER A 130 21.50 -15.39 -6.22
N VAL A 131 21.62 -15.87 -4.96
CA VAL A 131 20.51 -16.43 -4.21
C VAL A 131 20.56 -15.89 -2.78
N ARG A 132 19.44 -15.35 -2.30
CA ARG A 132 19.29 -14.86 -0.93
C ARG A 132 18.12 -15.56 -0.26
N LYS A 133 18.34 -16.07 0.97
CA LYS A 133 17.23 -16.53 1.80
C LYS A 133 16.43 -15.30 2.27
N VAL A 134 15.12 -15.30 2.04
CA VAL A 134 14.22 -14.18 2.35
C VAL A 134 13.17 -14.54 3.39
N TRP A 135 12.97 -15.83 3.66
CA TRP A 135 11.99 -16.27 4.65
C TRP A 135 12.29 -17.67 5.18
N THR A 136 11.89 -17.90 6.42
CA THR A 136 11.82 -19.22 7.05
C THR A 136 10.49 -19.30 7.78
N SER A 137 9.72 -20.37 7.57
CA SER A 137 8.45 -20.55 8.28
C SER A 137 8.66 -20.50 9.80
N PRO A 138 7.78 -19.85 10.56
CA PRO A 138 7.77 -19.94 12.01
C PRO A 138 7.46 -21.37 12.44
N ASP A 139 7.84 -21.73 13.67
CA ASP A 139 7.52 -23.07 14.23
C ASP A 139 6.02 -23.17 14.56
N SER A 140 5.42 -22.06 14.94
CA SER A 140 4.00 -21.94 15.27
C SER A 140 3.47 -20.55 14.95
N ILE A 141 2.18 -20.48 14.71
CA ILE A 141 1.43 -19.25 14.48
C ILE A 141 0.24 -19.17 15.45
N ASP A 142 -0.25 -17.98 15.67
CA ASP A 142 -1.55 -17.81 16.29
C ASP A 142 -2.63 -18.42 15.39
N PRO A 143 -3.65 -19.08 15.95
CA PRO A 143 -4.71 -19.65 15.13
C PRO A 143 -5.38 -18.54 14.33
N THR A 144 -5.59 -18.78 13.03
CA THR A 144 -6.34 -17.86 12.20
C THR A 144 -7.70 -17.60 12.84
N PRO A 145 -8.02 -16.36 13.21
CA PRO A 145 -9.35 -16.08 13.72
C PRO A 145 -10.39 -16.48 12.66
N PRO A 146 -11.52 -17.08 13.07
CA PRO A 146 -12.57 -17.38 12.12
C PRO A 146 -12.97 -16.06 11.43
N ARG A 147 -13.24 -16.15 10.12
CA ARG A 147 -13.73 -14.99 9.35
C ARG A 147 -14.78 -14.25 10.17
N ALA A 148 -14.56 -12.98 10.44
CA ALA A 148 -15.49 -12.18 11.22
C ALA A 148 -16.90 -12.29 10.61
N ARG A 149 -17.89 -12.66 11.43
CA ARG A 149 -19.27 -12.65 10.96
C ARG A 149 -19.64 -11.23 10.61
N TYR A 150 -20.09 -11.03 9.39
CA TYR A 150 -20.72 -9.80 9.01
C TYR A 150 -22.03 -9.68 9.81
N HIS A 151 -22.13 -8.66 10.64
CA HIS A 151 -23.36 -8.30 11.31
C HIS A 151 -23.81 -6.96 10.73
N THR A 152 -25.09 -6.89 10.37
CA THR A 152 -25.77 -5.63 10.08
C THR A 152 -26.02 -4.85 11.39
N GLU A 153 -25.03 -4.80 12.26
CA GLU A 153 -25.18 -4.10 13.53
C GLU A 153 -25.30 -2.60 13.31
N PHE A 154 -26.15 -2.00 14.16
CA PHE A 154 -26.31 -0.59 14.38
C PHE A 154 -24.98 0.13 14.21
N ASN A 155 -24.79 0.62 13.03
CA ASN A 155 -23.87 1.69 12.82
C ASN A 155 -24.55 2.95 13.33
N SER A 156 -23.82 3.88 13.94
CA SER A 156 -24.25 5.27 14.15
C SER A 156 -24.63 5.98 12.83
N TRP A 157 -24.94 5.20 11.80
CA TRP A 157 -25.45 5.58 10.49
C TRP A 157 -26.87 6.18 10.55
N ASP A 158 -27.56 6.06 11.67
CA ASP A 158 -28.95 6.48 11.79
C ASP A 158 -29.11 7.99 12.00
N THR A 159 -28.02 8.70 12.31
CA THR A 159 -28.00 10.16 12.28
C THR A 159 -27.54 10.63 10.92
N VAL A 160 -28.48 11.05 10.07
CA VAL A 160 -28.20 11.73 8.81
C VAL A 160 -27.55 13.08 9.16
N GLU A 161 -26.25 13.21 8.92
CA GLU A 161 -25.60 14.52 9.00
C GLU A 161 -26.10 15.41 7.85
N GLN A 162 -26.14 16.72 8.06
CA GLN A 162 -26.60 17.68 7.04
C GLN A 162 -25.71 17.76 5.79
N SER A 163 -24.50 17.15 5.85
CA SER A 163 -23.57 17.12 4.74
C SER A 163 -23.75 15.88 3.86
N PRO A 164 -23.65 15.99 2.53
CA PRO A 164 -23.65 14.83 1.63
C PRO A 164 -22.51 13.84 1.93
N TYR A 165 -21.43 14.25 2.58
CA TYR A 165 -20.29 13.39 2.96
C TYR A 165 -20.50 12.64 4.28
N GLY A 166 -21.47 13.05 5.13
CA GLY A 166 -21.68 12.45 6.44
C GLY A 166 -20.39 12.49 7.28
N VAL A 167 -20.00 11.34 7.85
CA VAL A 167 -18.84 11.23 8.77
C VAL A 167 -17.48 11.51 8.10
N THR A 168 -17.40 11.54 6.76
CA THR A 168 -16.15 11.77 6.03
C THR A 168 -15.92 13.23 5.61
N LEU A 169 -16.84 14.15 5.96
CA LEU A 169 -16.76 15.55 5.56
C LEU A 169 -15.41 16.18 5.92
N GLY A 170 -15.01 16.17 7.19
CA GLY A 170 -13.81 16.86 7.64
C GLY A 170 -12.52 16.34 7.00
N GLN A 171 -12.42 15.01 6.79
CA GLN A 171 -11.24 14.44 6.13
C GLN A 171 -11.18 14.79 4.64
N THR A 172 -12.32 14.97 3.98
CA THR A 172 -12.42 15.34 2.55
C THR A 172 -12.18 16.83 2.34
N GLU A 173 -12.80 17.69 3.18
CA GLU A 173 -12.61 19.14 3.14
C GLU A 173 -11.17 19.55 3.44
N MET A 174 -10.50 18.87 4.38
CA MET A 174 -9.11 19.19 4.75
C MET A 174 -8.18 19.28 3.55
N VAL A 175 -8.43 18.47 2.52
CA VAL A 175 -7.62 18.36 1.31
C VAL A 175 -8.32 18.92 0.06
N GLY A 176 -9.45 19.63 0.22
CA GLY A 176 -10.19 20.27 -0.89
C GLY A 176 -10.87 19.26 -1.84
N GLY A 177 -11.18 18.05 -1.35
CA GLY A 177 -11.73 16.97 -2.18
C GLY A 177 -13.13 17.25 -2.67
N GLU A 178 -13.96 17.95 -1.87
CA GLU A 178 -15.32 18.35 -2.24
C GLU A 178 -15.35 19.26 -3.47
N GLN A 179 -14.30 20.05 -3.68
CA GLN A 179 -14.21 20.94 -4.84
C GLN A 179 -14.10 20.16 -6.16
N LEU A 180 -13.39 19.03 -6.18
CA LEU A 180 -13.35 18.14 -7.34
C LEU A 180 -14.66 17.40 -7.53
N HIS A 181 -15.24 16.86 -6.47
CA HIS A 181 -16.51 16.13 -6.50
C HIS A 181 -17.66 17.01 -6.98
N ASN A 182 -17.73 18.27 -6.55
CA ASN A 182 -18.74 19.24 -6.97
C ASN A 182 -18.62 19.61 -8.45
N ARG A 183 -17.44 19.43 -9.06
CA ARG A 183 -17.21 19.58 -10.50
C ARG A 183 -17.46 18.29 -11.29
N GLY A 184 -17.89 17.21 -10.64
CA GLY A 184 -18.17 15.91 -11.25
C GLY A 184 -16.93 14.98 -11.38
N PHE A 185 -15.78 15.36 -10.82
CA PHE A 185 -14.57 14.55 -10.84
C PHE A 185 -14.54 13.66 -9.59
N ARG A 186 -14.99 12.41 -9.74
CA ARG A 186 -15.17 11.44 -8.66
C ARG A 186 -14.37 10.14 -8.89
N GLY A 187 -13.40 10.18 -9.81
CA GLY A 187 -12.54 9.06 -10.18
C GLY A 187 -13.03 8.21 -11.34
N ARG A 188 -14.10 8.60 -12.03
CA ARG A 188 -14.65 7.85 -13.16
C ARG A 188 -13.62 7.67 -14.28
N GLY A 189 -13.48 6.42 -14.77
CA GLY A 189 -12.50 6.07 -15.79
C GLY A 189 -11.11 5.77 -15.28
N MET A 190 -10.79 6.15 -14.02
CA MET A 190 -9.52 5.84 -13.37
C MET A 190 -9.55 4.47 -12.71
N THR A 191 -8.41 3.81 -12.66
CA THR A 191 -8.27 2.51 -11.97
C THR A 191 -7.19 2.60 -10.90
N ILE A 192 -7.55 2.22 -9.68
CA ILE A 192 -6.67 2.20 -8.51
C ILE A 192 -6.42 0.75 -8.12
N ALA A 193 -5.15 0.36 -7.96
CA ALA A 193 -4.81 -0.89 -7.27
C ALA A 193 -4.59 -0.59 -5.78
N VAL A 194 -5.25 -1.35 -4.91
CA VAL A 194 -5.02 -1.31 -3.46
C VAL A 194 -4.14 -2.50 -3.12
N LEU A 195 -2.92 -2.23 -2.64
CA LEU A 195 -1.95 -3.23 -2.19
C LEU A 195 -2.00 -3.30 -0.67
N ASP A 196 -2.40 -4.48 -0.11
CA ASP A 196 -2.66 -4.62 1.32
C ASP A 196 -2.57 -6.10 1.78
N GLY A 197 -2.76 -6.35 3.08
CA GLY A 197 -2.70 -7.69 3.69
C GLY A 197 -3.96 -8.54 3.50
N GLY A 198 -5.09 -7.93 3.13
CA GLY A 198 -6.37 -8.63 2.94
C GLY A 198 -7.55 -7.68 2.94
N PHE A 199 -8.70 -8.18 2.46
CA PHE A 199 -9.90 -7.36 2.24
C PHE A 199 -11.14 -8.02 2.87
N MET A 200 -11.04 -8.43 4.14
CA MET A 200 -12.07 -9.20 4.83
C MET A 200 -13.47 -8.61 4.61
N ASN A 201 -14.36 -9.45 4.07
CA ASN A 201 -15.78 -9.15 3.82
C ASN A 201 -16.07 -7.96 2.87
N ALA A 202 -15.08 -7.35 2.21
CA ALA A 202 -15.34 -6.25 1.27
C ALA A 202 -16.33 -6.65 0.15
N ASP A 203 -16.40 -7.94 -0.20
CA ASP A 203 -17.37 -8.54 -1.13
C ASP A 203 -18.80 -8.61 -0.58
N ARG A 204 -19.02 -8.40 0.72
CA ARG A 204 -20.31 -8.62 1.42
C ARG A 204 -20.87 -7.37 2.09
N ILE A 205 -20.00 -6.42 2.45
CA ILE A 205 -20.40 -5.20 3.16
C ILE A 205 -21.29 -4.35 2.24
N PRO A 206 -22.55 -4.04 2.63
CA PRO A 206 -23.52 -3.42 1.74
C PRO A 206 -23.06 -2.08 1.13
N CYS A 207 -22.39 -1.23 1.91
CA CYS A 207 -21.90 0.05 1.42
C CYS A 207 -20.71 -0.04 0.45
N LEU A 208 -20.07 -1.22 0.35
CA LEU A 208 -19.02 -1.53 -0.63
C LEU A 208 -19.55 -2.27 -1.87
N LYS A 209 -20.83 -2.66 -1.90
CA LYS A 209 -21.41 -3.39 -3.06
C LYS A 209 -21.36 -2.59 -4.35
N GLU A 210 -21.43 -1.26 -4.25
CA GLU A 210 -21.35 -0.37 -5.41
C GLU A 210 -19.91 -0.01 -5.78
N ALA A 211 -18.94 -0.37 -4.94
CA ALA A 211 -17.53 -0.20 -5.26
C ALA A 211 -17.18 -1.03 -6.50
N ARG A 212 -16.62 -0.39 -7.50
CA ARG A 212 -16.33 -1.03 -8.79
C ARG A 212 -15.06 -1.86 -8.71
N VAL A 213 -15.11 -3.00 -7.99
CA VAL A 213 -14.01 -3.96 -7.94
C VAL A 213 -13.95 -4.72 -9.26
N VAL A 214 -12.89 -4.51 -10.03
CA VAL A 214 -12.70 -5.11 -11.36
C VAL A 214 -11.89 -6.40 -11.33
N GLY A 215 -11.26 -6.71 -10.20
CA GLY A 215 -10.58 -7.98 -9.98
C GLY A 215 -9.81 -8.02 -8.69
N THR A 216 -9.33 -9.22 -8.36
CA THR A 216 -8.53 -9.49 -7.16
C THR A 216 -7.37 -10.42 -7.50
N ALA A 217 -6.26 -10.34 -6.75
CA ALA A 217 -5.18 -11.33 -6.82
C ALA A 217 -4.50 -11.47 -5.45
N ASP A 218 -3.98 -12.67 -5.17
CA ASP A 218 -3.24 -13.00 -3.95
C ASP A 218 -1.81 -13.40 -4.32
N PHE A 219 -0.83 -12.60 -3.87
CA PHE A 219 0.60 -12.83 -4.12
C PHE A 219 1.30 -13.54 -2.97
N VAL A 220 0.66 -13.63 -1.81
CA VAL A 220 1.13 -14.38 -0.63
C VAL A 220 0.81 -15.86 -0.79
N VAL A 221 -0.45 -16.14 -1.18
CA VAL A 221 -0.96 -17.50 -1.42
C VAL A 221 -1.53 -17.56 -2.84
N PRO A 222 -0.69 -17.77 -3.88
CA PRO A 222 -1.11 -17.65 -5.29
C PRO A 222 -2.26 -18.57 -5.74
N ARG A 223 -2.62 -19.58 -4.93
CA ARG A 223 -3.76 -20.48 -5.16
C ARG A 223 -4.92 -20.21 -4.20
N SER A 224 -4.92 -19.07 -3.53
CA SER A 224 -6.02 -18.65 -2.68
C SER A 224 -7.29 -18.46 -3.52
N GLU A 225 -8.40 -18.97 -3.02
CA GLU A 225 -9.69 -18.77 -3.67
C GLU A 225 -10.27 -17.37 -3.46
N SER A 226 -9.72 -16.60 -2.51
CA SER A 226 -10.31 -15.32 -2.12
C SER A 226 -9.38 -14.47 -1.25
N VAL A 227 -9.29 -13.19 -1.55
CA VAL A 227 -8.62 -12.16 -0.73
C VAL A 227 -9.54 -11.61 0.38
N PHE A 228 -10.79 -12.10 0.45
CA PHE A 228 -11.83 -11.56 1.35
C PHE A 228 -11.95 -12.32 2.68
N LYS A 229 -11.04 -13.23 2.99
CA LYS A 229 -11.12 -14.08 4.18
C LYS A 229 -10.25 -13.60 5.34
N GLU A 230 -9.19 -12.86 5.05
CA GLU A 230 -8.13 -12.51 6.01
C GLU A 230 -8.00 -11.00 6.12
N MET A 231 -7.52 -10.52 7.25
CA MET A 231 -7.23 -9.13 7.57
C MET A 231 -8.26 -8.12 7.02
N ASP A 232 -8.75 -7.23 7.85
CA ASP A 232 -9.69 -6.19 7.41
C ASP A 232 -9.02 -4.84 7.14
N HIS A 233 -7.69 -4.78 7.23
CA HIS A 233 -6.96 -3.54 7.03
C HIS A 233 -7.20 -2.97 5.62
N GLY A 234 -7.07 -3.78 4.57
CA GLY A 234 -7.37 -3.35 3.21
C GLY A 234 -8.84 -3.02 2.96
N THR A 235 -9.77 -3.62 3.73
CA THR A 235 -11.20 -3.21 3.70
C THR A 235 -11.37 -1.80 4.23
N LYS A 236 -10.70 -1.46 5.34
CA LYS A 236 -10.69 -0.10 5.89
C LYS A 236 -10.08 0.89 4.90
N VAL A 237 -8.92 0.55 4.32
CA VAL A 237 -8.24 1.37 3.29
C VAL A 237 -9.14 1.59 2.07
N LEU A 238 -9.74 0.52 1.53
CA LEU A 238 -10.68 0.62 0.41
C LEU A 238 -11.87 1.52 0.72
N SER A 239 -12.40 1.44 1.94
CA SER A 239 -13.57 2.22 2.35
C SER A 239 -13.34 3.74 2.26
N VAL A 240 -12.12 4.20 2.57
CA VAL A 240 -11.75 5.63 2.49
C VAL A 240 -11.87 6.16 1.05
N MET A 241 -11.75 5.29 0.05
CA MET A 241 -11.82 5.69 -1.37
C MET A 241 -13.16 5.37 -2.01
N ALA A 242 -13.69 4.16 -1.79
CA ALA A 242 -14.67 3.53 -2.69
C ALA A 242 -16.14 3.67 -2.26
N VAL A 243 -16.41 3.94 -0.98
CA VAL A 243 -17.79 4.02 -0.49
C VAL A 243 -18.51 5.21 -1.10
N ASN A 244 -19.78 5.02 -1.48
CA ASN A 244 -20.63 6.06 -2.04
C ASN A 244 -22.04 6.02 -1.43
N VAL A 245 -22.17 6.42 -0.18
CA VAL A 245 -23.45 6.50 0.53
C VAL A 245 -23.69 7.96 0.98
N PRO A 246 -24.30 8.78 0.12
CA PRO A 246 -24.53 10.21 0.41
C PRO A 246 -25.27 10.43 1.72
N GLY A 247 -24.86 11.43 2.49
CA GLY A 247 -25.38 11.74 3.82
C GLY A 247 -24.83 10.85 4.94
N LYS A 248 -24.03 9.82 4.63
CA LYS A 248 -23.46 8.89 5.60
C LYS A 248 -21.96 8.74 5.49
N PHE A 249 -21.48 8.32 4.34
CA PHE A 249 -20.06 8.08 4.08
C PHE A 249 -19.79 8.20 2.57
N VAL A 250 -18.97 9.14 2.15
CA VAL A 250 -18.52 9.27 0.77
C VAL A 250 -16.99 9.23 0.75
N GLY A 251 -16.45 8.27 0.00
CA GLY A 251 -15.01 8.09 -0.15
C GLY A 251 -14.39 9.10 -1.12
N ALA A 252 -13.07 9.09 -1.18
CA ALA A 252 -12.28 10.03 -1.97
C ALA A 252 -12.38 9.84 -3.49
N ALA A 253 -12.72 8.63 -3.97
CA ALA A 253 -12.89 8.32 -5.40
C ALA A 253 -14.01 7.31 -5.64
N PRO A 254 -15.26 7.64 -5.27
CA PRO A 254 -16.36 6.67 -5.21
C PRO A 254 -16.78 6.11 -6.58
N GLU A 255 -16.33 6.70 -7.70
CA GLU A 255 -16.63 6.25 -9.05
C GLU A 255 -15.42 5.63 -9.78
N ALA A 256 -14.27 5.47 -9.09
CA ALA A 256 -13.10 4.78 -9.62
C ALA A 256 -13.31 3.26 -9.70
N SER A 257 -12.47 2.60 -10.49
CA SER A 257 -12.39 1.13 -10.54
C SER A 257 -11.25 0.63 -9.65
N TYR A 258 -11.41 -0.53 -9.00
CA TYR A 258 -10.46 -1.02 -8.01
C TYR A 258 -9.96 -2.43 -8.33
N TRP A 259 -8.64 -2.63 -8.29
CA TRP A 259 -8.00 -3.92 -8.13
C TRP A 259 -7.63 -4.11 -6.66
N LEU A 260 -7.96 -5.26 -6.07
CA LEU A 260 -7.61 -5.59 -4.68
C LEU A 260 -6.52 -6.67 -4.69
N LEU A 261 -5.31 -6.27 -4.31
CA LEU A 261 -4.10 -7.09 -4.44
C LEU A 261 -3.53 -7.38 -3.06
N ARG A 262 -3.64 -8.65 -2.63
CA ARG A 262 -3.04 -9.08 -1.37
C ARG A 262 -1.56 -9.36 -1.56
N CYS A 263 -0.69 -8.64 -0.83
CA CYS A 263 0.76 -8.78 -0.91
C CYS A 263 1.49 -8.67 0.44
N GLU A 264 0.77 -8.77 1.56
CA GLU A 264 1.32 -8.81 2.92
C GLU A 264 0.86 -10.07 3.63
N ASP A 265 1.79 -10.72 4.36
CA ASP A 265 1.54 -11.91 5.16
C ASP A 265 1.24 -11.53 6.62
N GLY A 266 0.00 -11.66 7.06
CA GLY A 266 -0.40 -11.33 8.43
C GLY A 266 0.22 -12.19 9.54
N TYR A 267 1.03 -13.19 9.21
CA TYR A 267 1.64 -14.11 10.17
C TYR A 267 3.14 -13.89 10.37
N THR A 268 3.83 -13.35 9.38
CA THR A 268 5.28 -13.17 9.38
C THR A 268 5.67 -11.86 8.74
N GLU A 269 6.70 -11.21 9.30
CA GLU A 269 7.32 -10.02 8.74
C GLU A 269 8.66 -10.41 8.13
N SER A 270 8.79 -10.41 6.81
CA SER A 270 9.98 -10.95 6.14
C SER A 270 10.30 -10.27 4.81
N LEU A 271 11.53 -10.43 4.33
CA LEU A 271 11.94 -9.91 3.03
C LEU A 271 11.17 -10.53 1.84
N ALA A 272 10.43 -11.64 2.03
CA ALA A 272 9.59 -12.21 0.98
C ALA A 272 8.41 -11.30 0.63
N GLU A 273 7.98 -10.43 1.56
CA GLU A 273 6.90 -9.48 1.32
C GLU A 273 7.28 -8.40 0.32
N GLU A 274 8.57 -8.06 0.21
CA GLU A 274 9.05 -7.20 -0.88
C GLU A 274 8.86 -7.85 -2.26
N ASP A 275 9.06 -9.18 -2.35
CA ASP A 275 8.83 -9.93 -3.59
C ASP A 275 7.33 -10.01 -3.92
N TYR A 276 6.47 -10.19 -2.92
CA TYR A 276 5.02 -10.16 -3.10
C TYR A 276 4.54 -8.80 -3.57
N TRP A 277 5.01 -7.73 -2.92
CA TRP A 277 4.69 -6.36 -3.28
C TRP A 277 5.15 -6.02 -4.71
N ALA A 278 6.39 -6.38 -5.06
CA ALA A 278 6.93 -6.16 -6.41
C ALA A 278 6.10 -6.90 -7.48
N ALA A 279 5.74 -8.17 -7.22
CA ALA A 279 4.89 -8.94 -8.12
C ALA A 279 3.48 -8.32 -8.25
N ALA A 280 2.89 -7.82 -7.16
CA ALA A 280 1.61 -7.12 -7.16
C ALA A 280 1.67 -5.81 -7.96
N ALA A 281 2.73 -5.00 -7.77
CA ALA A 281 2.94 -3.76 -8.51
C ALA A 281 3.14 -4.00 -10.01
N GLU A 282 3.89 -5.03 -10.40
CA GLU A 282 4.08 -5.45 -11.79
C GLU A 282 2.81 -6.01 -12.43
N PHE A 283 1.99 -6.72 -11.66
CA PHE A 283 0.67 -7.15 -12.10
C PHE A 283 -0.22 -5.92 -12.35
N ALA A 284 -0.26 -4.97 -11.40
CA ALA A 284 -1.01 -3.72 -11.53
C ALA A 284 -0.58 -2.95 -12.79
N ASP A 285 0.73 -2.90 -13.07
CA ASP A 285 1.27 -2.36 -14.32
C ASP A 285 0.72 -3.08 -15.56
N SER A 286 0.74 -4.40 -15.54
CA SER A 286 0.36 -5.23 -16.69
C SER A 286 -1.14 -5.17 -17.00
N VAL A 287 -2.01 -5.05 -16.00
CA VAL A 287 -3.47 -4.91 -16.18
C VAL A 287 -3.91 -3.46 -16.46
N GLY A 288 -2.99 -2.51 -16.37
CA GLY A 288 -3.22 -1.12 -16.79
C GLY A 288 -3.86 -0.23 -15.75
N VAL A 289 -3.47 -0.34 -14.45
CA VAL A 289 -3.92 0.63 -13.44
C VAL A 289 -3.24 1.99 -13.64
N ASP A 290 -3.88 3.04 -13.17
CA ASP A 290 -3.35 4.40 -13.21
C ASP A 290 -2.64 4.76 -11.90
N ILE A 291 -3.17 4.30 -10.76
CA ILE A 291 -2.69 4.63 -9.42
C ILE A 291 -2.54 3.36 -8.59
N ILE A 292 -1.51 3.30 -7.77
CA ILE A 292 -1.36 2.33 -6.69
C ILE A 292 -1.51 3.07 -5.36
N SER A 293 -2.42 2.59 -4.50
CA SER A 293 -2.52 2.95 -3.09
C SER A 293 -1.91 1.83 -2.26
N SER A 294 -0.80 2.09 -1.59
CA SER A 294 -0.08 1.12 -0.76
C SER A 294 0.03 1.64 0.66
N SER A 295 -0.64 0.98 1.59
CA SER A 295 -0.62 1.32 3.02
C SER A 295 0.35 0.42 3.79
N LEU A 296 1.46 0.04 3.14
CA LEU A 296 2.46 -0.91 3.62
C LEU A 296 3.83 -0.24 3.78
N GLY A 297 4.65 -0.79 4.68
CA GLY A 297 6.02 -0.32 4.85
C GLY A 297 6.81 -1.15 5.84
N PHE A 298 8.09 -1.37 5.56
CA PHE A 298 8.96 -2.28 6.28
C PHE A 298 10.25 -1.59 6.76
N HIS A 299 10.76 -1.93 7.93
CA HIS A 299 12.11 -1.59 8.39
C HIS A 299 12.67 -2.67 9.32
N SER A 300 11.81 -3.41 10.02
CA SER A 300 12.19 -4.51 10.92
C SER A 300 11.46 -5.78 10.51
N PHE A 301 12.15 -6.91 10.68
CA PHE A 301 11.68 -8.22 10.26
C PHE A 301 11.81 -9.22 11.42
N ASP A 302 11.09 -10.34 11.32
CA ASP A 302 11.17 -11.46 12.28
C ASP A 302 12.61 -11.97 12.48
N ASN A 303 13.43 -11.92 11.43
CA ASN A 303 14.86 -12.12 11.51
C ASN A 303 15.58 -10.76 11.60
N PRO A 304 16.11 -10.35 12.77
CA PRO A 304 16.75 -9.05 12.94
C PRO A 304 17.95 -8.79 12.01
N ALA A 305 18.58 -9.86 11.47
CA ALA A 305 19.68 -9.74 10.52
C ALA A 305 19.23 -9.18 9.15
N ASP A 306 17.94 -9.19 8.88
CA ASP A 306 17.33 -8.65 7.67
C ASP A 306 16.83 -7.20 7.85
N ASN A 307 16.84 -6.66 9.08
CA ASN A 307 16.39 -5.31 9.39
C ASN A 307 17.14 -4.26 8.57
N TYR A 308 16.40 -3.27 8.09
CA TYR A 308 17.00 -2.12 7.43
C TYR A 308 17.62 -1.15 8.44
N THR A 309 18.73 -0.59 8.03
CA THR A 309 19.35 0.56 8.70
C THR A 309 18.93 1.85 8.02
N TYR A 310 19.01 2.98 8.71
CA TYR A 310 18.67 4.28 8.12
C TYR A 310 19.43 4.58 6.82
N ARG A 311 20.69 4.14 6.70
CA ARG A 311 21.52 4.35 5.49
C ARG A 311 20.96 3.69 4.23
N GLN A 312 20.04 2.75 4.38
CA GLN A 312 19.43 1.99 3.28
C GLN A 312 18.10 2.58 2.81
N LEU A 313 17.64 3.68 3.46
CA LEU A 313 16.47 4.44 3.03
C LEU A 313 16.83 5.43 1.92
N ASP A 314 17.30 4.93 0.79
CA ASP A 314 17.85 5.70 -0.33
C ASP A 314 17.03 5.58 -1.63
N GLY A 315 15.88 4.88 -1.58
CA GLY A 315 15.03 4.62 -2.74
C GLY A 315 15.53 3.51 -3.67
N HIS A 316 16.71 2.93 -3.41
CA HIS A 316 17.38 2.00 -4.33
C HIS A 316 17.88 0.70 -3.68
N THR A 317 18.26 0.72 -2.40
CA THR A 317 18.82 -0.45 -1.72
C THR A 317 17.78 -1.55 -1.49
N ALA A 318 16.62 -1.23 -0.95
CA ALA A 318 15.54 -2.20 -0.77
C ALA A 318 14.93 -2.60 -2.13
N LEU A 319 14.61 -3.88 -2.30
CA LEU A 319 13.99 -4.36 -3.55
C LEU A 319 12.64 -3.68 -3.79
N ILE A 320 11.86 -3.52 -2.73
CA ILE A 320 10.56 -2.84 -2.80
C ILE A 320 10.70 -1.37 -3.21
N SER A 321 11.69 -0.64 -2.67
CA SER A 321 11.94 0.77 -3.01
C SER A 321 12.39 0.94 -4.46
N ARG A 322 13.26 0.03 -4.98
CA ARG A 322 13.62 0.03 -6.41
C ARG A 322 12.39 -0.17 -7.29
N SER A 323 11.53 -1.14 -6.94
CA SER A 323 10.30 -1.41 -7.68
C SER A 323 9.33 -0.23 -7.64
N ALA A 324 9.20 0.42 -6.48
CA ALA A 324 8.38 1.61 -6.30
C ALA A 324 8.89 2.80 -7.14
N SER A 325 10.20 3.04 -7.17
CA SER A 325 10.84 4.11 -7.94
C SER A 325 10.65 3.96 -9.46
N MET A 326 10.39 2.73 -9.94
CA MET A 326 10.14 2.48 -11.37
C MET A 326 8.73 2.85 -11.82
N LEU A 327 7.75 2.94 -10.92
CA LEU A 327 6.33 3.04 -11.27
C LEU A 327 5.99 4.28 -12.11
N ALA A 328 6.54 5.44 -11.76
CA ALA A 328 6.29 6.66 -12.53
C ALA A 328 6.81 6.57 -13.97
N ALA A 329 7.95 5.89 -14.20
CA ALA A 329 8.47 5.61 -15.53
C ALA A 329 7.61 4.58 -16.30
N LYS A 330 6.76 3.84 -15.61
CA LYS A 330 5.74 2.96 -16.21
C LYS A 330 4.39 3.66 -16.36
N GLY A 331 4.28 4.92 -15.95
CA GLY A 331 3.09 5.76 -16.06
C GLY A 331 2.07 5.56 -14.94
N ILE A 332 2.52 5.07 -13.78
CA ILE A 332 1.70 4.81 -12.60
C ILE A 332 2.09 5.76 -11.46
N LEU A 333 1.10 6.39 -10.85
CA LEU A 333 1.30 7.15 -9.63
C LEU A 333 1.23 6.19 -8.42
N LEU A 334 2.32 6.08 -7.67
CA LEU A 334 2.30 5.41 -6.37
C LEU A 334 2.04 6.44 -5.27
N VAL A 335 1.04 6.14 -4.43
CA VAL A 335 0.78 6.83 -3.17
C VAL A 335 1.00 5.82 -2.05
N ASN A 336 2.00 6.07 -1.21
CA ASN A 336 2.43 5.14 -0.15
C ASN A 336 2.41 5.79 1.23
N SER A 337 2.10 5.03 2.26
CA SER A 337 2.13 5.49 3.65
C SER A 337 3.56 5.75 4.14
N ALA A 338 3.74 6.77 4.97
CA ALA A 338 5.05 7.11 5.54
C ALA A 338 5.55 6.09 6.59
N GLY A 339 4.61 5.40 7.26
CA GLY A 339 4.86 4.55 8.42
C GLY A 339 4.33 5.16 9.71
N ASN A 340 4.29 4.34 10.77
CA ASN A 340 3.66 4.70 12.05
C ASN A 340 4.67 4.66 13.22
N ASP A 341 5.95 4.88 12.95
CA ASP A 341 7.06 4.72 13.90
C ASP A 341 7.50 6.03 14.57
N GLY A 342 6.75 7.13 14.38
CA GLY A 342 7.14 8.45 14.89
C GLY A 342 7.40 8.51 16.41
N MET A 343 6.76 7.64 17.19
CA MET A 343 7.00 7.50 18.64
C MET A 343 7.98 6.37 18.99
N ALA A 344 8.31 5.50 18.03
CA ALA A 344 9.27 4.43 18.22
C ALA A 344 10.72 4.94 18.16
N SER A 345 11.69 4.12 18.52
CA SER A 345 13.12 4.45 18.41
C SER A 345 13.55 4.69 16.96
N TRP A 346 12.89 4.06 16.00
CA TRP A 346 13.14 4.20 14.58
C TRP A 346 12.80 5.62 14.06
N LYS A 347 11.62 6.12 14.33
CA LYS A 347 11.06 7.44 13.96
C LYS A 347 10.97 7.73 12.46
N LYS A 348 11.77 7.07 11.64
CA LYS A 348 11.92 7.34 10.21
C LYS A 348 10.82 6.69 9.38
N ILE A 349 10.70 7.16 8.14
CA ILE A 349 9.87 6.50 7.14
C ILE A 349 10.31 5.05 6.93
N ASN A 350 9.41 4.21 6.44
CA ASN A 350 9.67 2.81 6.12
C ASN A 350 9.84 2.63 4.60
N VAL A 351 10.59 1.62 4.14
CA VAL A 351 10.57 1.28 2.72
C VAL A 351 9.17 0.77 2.34
N PRO A 352 8.57 1.14 1.19
CA PRO A 352 9.13 1.90 0.08
C PRO A 352 8.83 3.42 0.11
N ALA A 353 8.48 4.00 1.26
CA ALA A 353 8.20 5.44 1.37
C ALA A 353 9.41 6.33 1.00
N ASP A 354 10.61 5.75 1.01
CA ASP A 354 11.86 6.38 0.58
C ASP A 354 12.05 6.42 -0.95
N ALA A 355 11.17 5.79 -1.73
CA ALA A 355 11.30 5.68 -3.17
C ALA A 355 11.19 7.04 -3.88
N ASP A 356 11.78 7.09 -5.09
CA ASP A 356 11.77 8.27 -5.96
C ASP A 356 10.44 8.43 -6.70
N ASN A 357 10.07 9.69 -6.95
CA ASN A 357 8.97 10.04 -7.84
C ASN A 357 7.63 9.38 -7.47
N ILE A 358 7.39 9.25 -6.17
CA ILE A 358 6.13 8.79 -5.56
C ILE A 358 5.53 9.87 -4.67
N ILE A 359 4.33 9.65 -4.16
CA ILE A 359 3.75 10.45 -3.07
C ILE A 359 3.77 9.63 -1.79
N THR A 360 4.63 10.00 -0.84
CA THR A 360 4.65 9.46 0.52
C THR A 360 3.78 10.33 1.40
N VAL A 361 2.81 9.71 2.10
CA VAL A 361 1.79 10.43 2.87
C VAL A 361 1.97 10.21 4.37
N GLY A 362 2.18 11.30 5.10
CA GLY A 362 2.13 11.32 6.56
C GLY A 362 0.72 11.61 7.10
N ALA A 363 0.56 11.52 8.42
CA ALA A 363 -0.72 11.68 9.08
C ALA A 363 -0.80 12.97 9.91
N VAL A 364 -1.93 13.70 9.79
CA VAL A 364 -2.29 14.82 10.67
C VAL A 364 -3.60 14.55 11.39
N THR A 365 -3.80 15.32 12.47
CA THR A 365 -5.08 15.41 13.20
C THR A 365 -6.06 16.36 12.47
N PRO A 366 -7.37 16.39 12.83
CA PRO A 366 -8.31 17.38 12.31
C PRO A 366 -7.88 18.84 12.55
N ALA A 367 -7.06 19.10 13.58
CA ALA A 367 -6.46 20.40 13.85
C ALA A 367 -5.20 20.67 13.01
N ARG A 368 -4.94 19.89 11.94
CA ARG A 368 -3.79 20.00 11.01
C ARG A 368 -2.42 19.87 11.70
N ARG A 369 -2.37 19.25 12.87
CA ARG A 369 -1.11 18.99 13.60
C ARG A 369 -0.62 17.58 13.26
N ASN A 370 0.71 17.41 13.14
CA ASN A 370 1.32 16.11 12.94
C ASN A 370 0.82 15.10 13.99
N ALA A 371 0.36 13.95 13.53
CA ALA A 371 0.05 12.83 14.41
C ALA A 371 1.36 12.24 14.94
N SER A 372 1.48 12.10 16.27
CA SER A 372 2.74 11.73 16.92
C SER A 372 3.35 10.41 16.41
N PHE A 373 2.50 9.48 15.98
CA PHE A 373 2.95 8.21 15.40
C PHE A 373 3.46 8.33 13.95
N SER A 374 3.12 9.40 13.21
CA SER A 374 3.52 9.53 11.81
C SER A 374 5.03 9.54 11.67
N SER A 375 5.57 8.61 10.88
CA SER A 375 7.00 8.52 10.57
C SER A 375 7.49 9.76 9.82
N ILE A 376 8.75 10.13 10.04
CA ILE A 376 9.37 11.36 9.53
C ILE A 376 10.59 11.05 8.65
N GLY A 377 10.94 11.99 7.77
CA GLY A 377 12.16 11.96 6.98
C GLY A 377 13.40 12.46 7.75
N PRO A 378 14.43 12.85 7.03
CA PRO A 378 14.59 12.70 5.58
C PRO A 378 14.92 11.27 5.17
N THR A 379 15.00 11.00 3.87
CA THR A 379 15.69 9.80 3.34
C THR A 379 17.19 9.86 3.65
N ALA A 380 17.90 8.74 3.48
CA ALA A 380 19.35 8.70 3.75
C ALA A 380 20.16 9.59 2.80
N ASP A 381 19.68 9.81 1.60
CA ASP A 381 20.25 10.71 0.58
C ASP A 381 19.73 12.16 0.69
N GLY A 382 18.97 12.48 1.75
CA GLY A 382 18.60 13.85 2.12
C GLY A 382 17.32 14.40 1.48
N ARG A 383 16.54 13.58 0.76
CA ARG A 383 15.26 14.02 0.19
C ARG A 383 14.21 14.24 1.29
N VAL A 384 13.42 15.29 1.13
CA VAL A 384 12.30 15.59 2.02
C VAL A 384 11.26 14.48 1.94
N LYS A 385 10.89 13.93 3.08
CA LYS A 385 9.79 12.96 3.29
C LYS A 385 9.14 13.21 4.68
N PRO A 386 7.84 12.91 4.84
CA PRO A 386 6.89 12.53 3.79
C PRO A 386 6.78 13.60 2.71
N ASP A 387 6.15 13.29 1.57
CA ASP A 387 5.89 14.32 0.55
C ASP A 387 4.77 15.26 0.99
N VAL A 388 3.65 14.68 1.43
CA VAL A 388 2.45 15.45 1.84
C VAL A 388 1.83 14.84 3.08
N MET A 389 0.90 15.57 3.67
CA MET A 389 0.13 15.16 4.85
C MET A 389 -1.37 15.11 4.53
N ALA A 390 -2.09 14.19 5.14
CA ALA A 390 -3.55 14.19 5.14
C ALA A 390 -4.09 13.67 6.47
N GLN A 391 -5.40 13.78 6.71
CA GLN A 391 -6.00 13.32 7.96
C GLN A 391 -5.82 11.80 8.12
N GLY A 392 -5.10 11.40 9.17
CA GLY A 392 -4.85 10.02 9.55
C GLY A 392 -5.08 9.76 11.04
N SER A 393 -5.57 10.76 11.80
CA SER A 393 -5.71 10.64 13.26
C SER A 393 -6.78 11.56 13.84
N PRO A 394 -8.04 11.12 14.03
CA PRO A 394 -8.60 9.89 13.48
C PRO A 394 -9.19 10.07 12.07
N THR A 395 -9.37 8.99 11.35
CA THR A 395 -10.03 8.93 10.04
C THR A 395 -11.23 7.98 10.12
N ALA A 396 -12.35 8.35 9.51
CA ALA A 396 -13.50 7.47 9.39
C ALA A 396 -13.23 6.36 8.40
N VAL A 397 -13.44 5.10 8.81
CA VAL A 397 -13.21 3.89 8.02
C VAL A 397 -14.31 2.86 8.29
N ILE A 398 -14.42 1.85 7.42
CA ILE A 398 -15.35 0.73 7.59
C ILE A 398 -14.57 -0.56 7.80
N THR A 399 -14.82 -1.22 8.93
CA THR A 399 -14.18 -2.48 9.30
C THR A 399 -14.68 -3.66 8.46
N GLY A 400 -13.98 -4.79 8.50
CA GLY A 400 -14.45 -6.05 7.93
C GLY A 400 -15.76 -6.59 8.52
N ARG A 401 -16.27 -5.99 9.58
CA ARG A 401 -17.61 -6.24 10.13
C ARG A 401 -18.70 -5.34 9.55
N GLY A 402 -18.32 -4.39 8.68
CA GLY A 402 -19.24 -3.41 8.12
C GLY A 402 -19.55 -2.24 9.07
N THR A 403 -18.80 -2.09 10.16
CA THR A 403 -19.00 -1.03 11.17
C THR A 403 -18.14 0.18 10.83
N ILE A 404 -18.72 1.37 10.86
CA ILE A 404 -17.94 2.62 10.81
C ILE A 404 -17.26 2.81 12.16
N ILE A 405 -15.96 3.05 12.09
CA ILE A 405 -15.16 3.48 13.24
C ILE A 405 -14.28 4.68 12.85
N LYS A 406 -13.72 5.33 13.87
CA LYS A 406 -12.62 6.27 13.71
C LYS A 406 -11.33 5.53 14.06
N ASP A 407 -10.44 5.35 13.08
CA ASP A 407 -9.18 4.64 13.25
C ASP A 407 -7.98 5.57 12.98
N VAL A 408 -6.78 5.16 13.36
CA VAL A 408 -5.55 5.98 13.27
C VAL A 408 -4.47 5.25 12.49
N GLY A 409 -3.75 5.97 11.66
CA GLY A 409 -2.64 5.43 10.85
C GLY A 409 -2.38 6.26 9.59
N THR A 410 -1.12 6.30 9.16
CA THR A 410 -0.77 6.79 7.82
C THR A 410 -1.40 5.95 6.73
N SER A 411 -1.80 4.72 7.07
CA SER A 411 -2.59 3.82 6.22
C SER A 411 -3.93 4.41 5.78
N PHE A 412 -4.49 5.38 6.52
CA PHE A 412 -5.78 6.00 6.21
C PHE A 412 -5.65 7.39 5.59
N SER A 413 -4.54 8.10 5.82
CA SER A 413 -4.22 9.33 5.08
C SER A 413 -3.83 9.03 3.63
N THR A 414 -3.17 7.90 3.39
CA THR A 414 -2.71 7.44 2.06
C THR A 414 -3.86 7.27 1.06
N PRO A 415 -4.91 6.46 1.32
CA PRO A 415 -6.02 6.29 0.39
C PRO A 415 -6.81 7.58 0.16
N LEU A 416 -6.88 8.49 1.12
CA LEU A 416 -7.51 9.79 0.93
C LEU A 416 -6.80 10.58 -0.19
N VAL A 417 -5.46 10.64 -0.15
CA VAL A 417 -4.65 11.28 -1.19
C VAL A 417 -4.72 10.50 -2.51
N ALA A 418 -4.65 9.15 -2.48
CA ALA A 418 -4.70 8.32 -3.68
C ALA A 418 -6.04 8.46 -4.43
N GLY A 419 -7.16 8.47 -3.71
CA GLY A 419 -8.47 8.65 -4.29
C GLY A 419 -8.64 10.03 -4.93
N LEU A 420 -8.24 11.10 -4.23
CA LEU A 420 -8.33 12.45 -4.79
C LEU A 420 -7.34 12.69 -5.92
N ALA A 421 -6.18 12.02 -5.91
CA ALA A 421 -5.28 12.01 -7.07
C ALA A 421 -5.95 11.39 -8.30
N ALA A 422 -6.79 10.35 -8.14
CA ALA A 422 -7.59 9.79 -9.23
C ALA A 422 -8.61 10.80 -9.75
N CYS A 423 -9.29 11.53 -8.87
CA CYS A 423 -10.24 12.59 -9.26
C CYS A 423 -9.53 13.73 -10.01
N LEU A 424 -8.37 14.15 -9.52
CA LEU A 424 -7.55 15.17 -10.18
C LEU A 424 -7.05 14.71 -11.55
N TRP A 425 -6.60 13.46 -11.65
CA TRP A 425 -6.11 12.92 -12.92
C TRP A 425 -7.24 12.69 -13.94
N GLN A 426 -8.45 12.31 -13.49
CA GLN A 426 -9.66 12.34 -14.32
C GLN A 426 -9.90 13.72 -14.92
N ALA A 427 -9.69 14.79 -14.13
CA ALA A 427 -9.87 16.17 -14.56
C ALA A 427 -8.76 16.68 -15.50
N LEU A 428 -7.57 16.08 -15.43
CA LEU A 428 -6.34 16.50 -16.12
C LEU A 428 -5.71 15.32 -16.89
N PRO A 429 -6.41 14.72 -17.88
CA PRO A 429 -6.00 13.45 -18.50
C PRO A 429 -4.71 13.54 -19.33
N GLY A 430 -4.27 14.75 -19.68
CA GLY A 430 -3.01 14.99 -20.39
C GLY A 430 -1.75 15.00 -19.51
N LYS A 431 -1.90 14.96 -18.18
CA LYS A 431 -0.74 14.95 -17.28
C LYS A 431 -0.16 13.55 -17.14
N THR A 432 1.16 13.46 -16.93
CA THR A 432 1.87 12.20 -16.64
C THR A 432 1.83 11.89 -15.14
N ALA A 433 2.21 10.65 -14.75
CA ALA A 433 2.37 10.29 -13.34
C ALA A 433 3.35 11.23 -12.60
N SER A 434 4.48 11.57 -13.24
CA SER A 434 5.45 12.52 -12.68
C SER A 434 4.89 13.95 -12.57
N ASP A 435 4.01 14.38 -13.50
CA ASP A 435 3.30 15.66 -13.39
C ASP A 435 2.37 15.66 -12.17
N MET A 436 1.66 14.55 -11.95
CA MET A 436 0.78 14.42 -10.79
C MET A 436 1.56 14.52 -9.48
N VAL A 437 2.73 13.86 -9.37
CA VAL A 437 3.61 13.99 -8.19
C VAL A 437 4.00 15.45 -7.96
N ARG A 438 4.46 16.15 -9.01
CA ARG A 438 4.84 17.56 -8.91
C ARG A 438 3.67 18.47 -8.52
N LEU A 439 2.52 18.24 -9.12
CA LEU A 439 1.32 19.07 -8.90
C LEU A 439 0.79 18.91 -7.46
N ILE A 440 0.71 17.68 -6.96
CA ILE A 440 0.28 17.40 -5.58
C ILE A 440 1.21 18.04 -4.55
N ARG A 441 2.54 18.00 -4.77
CA ARG A 441 3.49 18.71 -3.91
C ARG A 441 3.30 20.24 -3.99
N LYS A 442 3.14 20.80 -5.20
CA LYS A 442 3.03 22.25 -5.43
C LYS A 442 1.75 22.87 -4.90
N CYS A 443 0.65 22.14 -4.84
CA CYS A 443 -0.63 22.65 -4.34
C CYS A 443 -0.72 22.65 -2.80
N SER A 444 0.24 22.05 -2.11
CA SER A 444 0.27 21.91 -0.65
C SER A 444 0.61 23.22 0.07
N ASP A 445 0.35 23.28 1.37
CA ASP A 445 0.39 24.53 2.15
C ASP A 445 1.76 24.84 2.80
N ASN A 446 2.77 23.96 2.67
CA ASN A 446 4.13 24.17 3.19
C ASN A 446 5.21 24.20 2.08
N THR A 447 4.85 24.67 0.88
CA THR A 447 5.78 24.67 -0.28
C THR A 447 6.91 25.67 -0.19
N ALA A 448 6.77 26.72 0.63
CA ALA A 448 7.80 27.74 0.81
C ALA A 448 9.00 27.25 1.63
N ALA A 449 8.77 26.32 2.57
CA ALA A 449 9.80 25.76 3.44
C ALA A 449 9.49 24.28 3.79
N PRO A 450 9.57 23.38 2.80
CA PRO A 450 9.29 21.96 3.05
C PRO A 450 10.23 21.39 4.11
N ASP A 451 9.71 20.57 5.02
CA ASP A 451 10.45 19.96 6.10
C ASP A 451 10.26 18.44 6.18
N ASN A 452 10.93 17.78 7.12
CA ASN A 452 10.90 16.32 7.24
C ASN A 452 9.79 15.80 8.18
N ILE A 453 8.89 16.65 8.63
CA ILE A 453 7.73 16.30 9.47
C ILE A 453 6.45 16.45 8.66
N TYR A 454 6.26 17.60 8.02
CA TYR A 454 5.08 17.94 7.24
C TYR A 454 5.28 17.78 5.73
N GLY A 455 6.50 17.57 5.27
CA GLY A 455 6.82 17.57 3.86
C GLY A 455 6.46 18.90 3.19
N TYR A 456 5.83 18.86 2.05
CA TYR A 456 5.28 20.04 1.37
C TYR A 456 3.95 20.51 1.98
N GLY A 457 3.46 19.83 3.04
CA GLY A 457 2.24 20.19 3.75
C GLY A 457 1.03 19.41 3.30
N ILE A 458 -0.17 19.93 3.61
CA ILE A 458 -1.46 19.33 3.25
C ILE A 458 -1.84 19.80 1.85
N PRO A 459 -2.07 18.89 0.87
CA PRO A 459 -2.44 19.27 -0.48
C PRO A 459 -3.88 19.83 -0.53
N ASP A 460 -4.11 20.82 -1.39
CA ASP A 460 -5.43 21.30 -1.77
C ASP A 460 -5.72 20.87 -3.22
N PHE A 461 -6.56 19.86 -3.37
CA PHE A 461 -6.88 19.29 -4.68
C PHE A 461 -7.73 20.23 -5.58
N GLY A 462 -8.47 21.17 -5.00
CA GLY A 462 -9.14 22.23 -5.74
C GLY A 462 -8.14 23.19 -6.36
N LYS A 463 -7.14 23.63 -5.57
CA LYS A 463 -6.01 24.43 -6.04
C LYS A 463 -5.17 23.68 -7.08
N ALA A 464 -4.93 22.37 -6.87
CA ALA A 464 -4.21 21.53 -7.83
C ALA A 464 -4.91 21.52 -9.21
N TYR A 465 -6.24 21.42 -9.23
CA TYR A 465 -7.00 21.43 -10.47
C TYR A 465 -6.83 22.76 -11.22
N GLU A 466 -6.93 23.89 -10.52
CA GLU A 466 -6.74 25.21 -11.18
C GLU A 466 -5.30 25.36 -11.72
N MET A 467 -4.28 25.01 -10.93
CA MET A 467 -2.88 25.04 -11.37
C MET A 467 -2.57 24.08 -12.52
N GLY A 468 -3.30 22.97 -12.60
CA GLY A 468 -3.05 21.94 -13.62
C GLY A 468 -3.63 22.27 -14.99
N LYS A 469 -4.53 23.25 -15.09
CA LYS A 469 -5.09 23.75 -16.36
C LYS A 469 -4.10 24.62 -17.15
N GLU A 470 -3.18 25.25 -16.42
CA GLU A 470 -2.10 26.06 -17.01
C GLU A 470 -1.01 25.13 -17.59
#